data_aaeba9a215c771d80623f6a7f6184e61
#
_entry.id   aaeba9a215c771d80623f6a7f6184e61
#
_cell.length_a   1.000
_cell.length_b   1.000
_cell.length_c   1.000
_cell.angle_alpha   90.00
_cell.angle_beta   90.00
_cell.angle_gamma   90.00
#
_symmetry.space_group_name_H-M   'P 1'
#
loop_
_entity.id
_entity.type
_entity.pdbx_description
1 polymer ?
#
loop_
_entity_poly.entity_id
_entity_poly.type
_entity_poly.pdbx_seq_one_letter_code
_entity_poly.pdbx_strand_id
1 'polypeptide(L)'
;TIGAMAQFPLSKTRRFEASSVMAWYNYRVDVYSYYYYNYMYYGYKKTKGRAPDGFALQNVSLAYVVDNSSFGLASPMDGARRRIQVDKIFGEFDYWGTLVDLRKYFFVKPFSFAFKGYYYGRHGNHTLDRLYPLYLGYPWLIRGYDRSSFNSQMTPDSKYITTAQLMGNHMVIANAEIRIPFTGPERLTLFKSKFLYSELALFTDAGLAWINKD
;
A
#
# COMPACT_ATOMS: atom_id res chain seq x y z
N THR A 1 -15.39 9.39 -10.40
CA THR A 1 -14.47 8.37 -10.96
C THR A 1 -15.26 7.39 -11.81
N ILE A 2 -14.76 7.09 -12.99
CA ILE A 2 -15.27 6.03 -13.89
C ILE A 2 -14.11 5.15 -14.29
N GLY A 3 -14.30 3.84 -14.33
CA GLY A 3 -13.26 2.91 -14.71
C GLY A 3 -13.81 1.64 -15.35
N ALA A 4 -12.96 1.01 -16.14
CA ALA A 4 -13.19 -0.29 -16.77
C ALA A 4 -11.97 -1.19 -16.52
N MET A 5 -12.22 -2.48 -16.38
CA MET A 5 -11.20 -3.51 -16.23
C MET A 5 -11.53 -4.70 -17.11
N ALA A 6 -10.53 -5.22 -17.78
CA ALA A 6 -10.59 -6.45 -18.54
C ALA A 6 -9.57 -7.45 -18.00
N GLN A 7 -9.95 -8.72 -17.92
CA GLN A 7 -9.05 -9.80 -17.53
C GLN A 7 -9.02 -10.85 -18.65
N PHE A 8 -7.83 -11.23 -19.05
CA PHE A 8 -7.59 -12.25 -20.04
C PHE A 8 -6.90 -13.45 -19.39
N PRO A 9 -7.63 -14.54 -19.09
CA PRO A 9 -7.07 -15.74 -18.47
C PRO A 9 -6.22 -16.50 -19.48
N LEU A 10 -4.97 -16.78 -19.13
CA LEU A 10 -4.07 -17.66 -19.88
C LEU A 10 -4.16 -19.11 -19.39
N SER A 11 -4.46 -19.28 -18.09
CA SER A 11 -4.66 -20.57 -17.44
C SER A 11 -5.45 -20.37 -16.14
N LYS A 12 -5.70 -21.46 -15.39
CA LYS A 12 -6.36 -21.40 -14.08
C LYS A 12 -5.63 -20.52 -13.05
N THR A 13 -4.32 -20.32 -13.25
CA THR A 13 -3.46 -19.60 -12.29
C THR A 13 -2.76 -18.37 -12.87
N ARG A 14 -2.95 -18.07 -14.17
CA ARG A 14 -2.24 -16.99 -14.87
C ARG A 14 -3.21 -16.15 -15.69
N ARG A 15 -3.09 -14.83 -15.61
CA ARG A 15 -3.90 -13.90 -16.39
C ARG A 15 -3.16 -12.58 -16.64
N PHE A 16 -3.55 -11.95 -17.73
CA PHE A 16 -3.31 -10.52 -17.93
C PHE A 16 -4.51 -9.72 -17.44
N GLU A 17 -4.22 -8.56 -16.87
CA GLU A 17 -5.23 -7.58 -16.46
C GLU A 17 -4.91 -6.26 -17.14
N ALA A 18 -5.92 -5.64 -17.73
CA ALA A 18 -5.84 -4.29 -18.26
C ALA A 18 -6.93 -3.45 -17.59
N SER A 19 -6.60 -2.26 -17.13
CA SER A 19 -7.59 -1.35 -16.58
C SER A 19 -7.35 0.08 -16.99
N SER A 20 -8.44 0.85 -17.09
CA SER A 20 -8.40 2.28 -17.28
C SER A 20 -9.36 2.94 -16.30
N VAL A 21 -8.88 3.93 -15.57
CA VAL A 21 -9.65 4.67 -14.57
C VAL A 21 -9.47 6.15 -14.83
N MET A 22 -10.57 6.87 -14.97
CA MET A 22 -10.59 8.33 -15.06
C MET A 22 -11.23 8.91 -13.81
N ALA A 23 -10.55 9.86 -13.17
CA ALA A 23 -11.00 10.52 -11.96
C ALA A 23 -10.96 12.04 -12.13
N TRP A 24 -12.02 12.71 -11.68
CA TRP A 24 -12.14 14.17 -11.64
C TRP A 24 -12.06 14.62 -10.19
N TYR A 25 -11.23 15.61 -9.94
CA TYR A 25 -11.02 16.23 -8.65
C TYR A 25 -11.49 17.69 -8.70
N ASN A 26 -12.43 18.03 -7.84
CA ASN A 26 -12.94 19.38 -7.70
C ASN A 26 -12.71 19.85 -6.27
N TYR A 27 -12.31 21.09 -6.14
CA TYR A 27 -12.09 21.72 -4.84
C TYR A 27 -13.32 22.49 -4.40
N ARG A 28 -13.54 22.50 -3.11
CA ARG A 28 -14.51 23.35 -2.44
C ARG A 28 -13.85 24.03 -1.27
N VAL A 29 -13.92 25.36 -1.23
CA VAL A 29 -13.41 26.15 -0.12
C VAL A 29 -14.63 26.74 0.61
N ASP A 30 -14.79 26.33 1.86
CA ASP A 30 -15.78 26.89 2.77
C ASP A 30 -15.05 27.83 3.75
N VAL A 31 -15.44 29.10 3.76
CA VAL A 31 -14.88 30.12 4.65
C VAL A 31 -15.84 30.29 5.84
N TYR A 32 -15.32 30.09 7.02
CA TYR A 32 -16.05 30.30 8.26
C TYR A 32 -15.58 31.59 8.92
N SER A 33 -16.47 32.62 8.97
CA SER A 33 -16.22 33.88 9.66
C SER A 33 -16.87 33.80 11.03
N TYR A 34 -16.06 33.78 12.08
CA TYR A 34 -16.51 33.76 13.46
C TYR A 34 -16.71 35.18 14.00
N TYR A 35 -17.82 35.44 14.64
CA TYR A 35 -18.13 36.74 15.22
C TYR A 35 -18.03 36.68 16.76
N TYR A 36 -17.34 37.68 17.30
CA TYR A 36 -17.15 37.82 18.73
C TYR A 36 -17.67 39.22 19.16
N TYR A 37 -18.39 39.32 20.28
CA TYR A 37 -18.74 40.55 20.91
C TYR A 37 -18.29 40.51 22.40
N ASN A 38 -17.50 41.49 22.85
CA ASN A 38 -16.87 41.51 24.17
C ASN A 38 -16.16 40.19 24.53
N TYR A 39 -15.37 39.66 23.58
CA TYR A 39 -14.66 38.36 23.69
C TYR A 39 -15.57 37.13 23.81
N MET A 40 -16.88 37.28 23.77
CA MET A 40 -17.81 36.16 23.74
C MET A 40 -18.19 35.80 22.31
N TYR A 41 -18.17 34.50 22.03
CA TYR A 41 -18.59 33.97 20.74
C TYR A 41 -20.06 34.24 20.49
N TYR A 42 -20.40 34.89 19.40
CA TYR A 42 -21.77 35.24 19.03
C TYR A 42 -22.36 34.36 17.95
N GLY A 43 -21.46 33.81 17.08
CA GLY A 43 -21.92 32.95 16.00
C GLY A 43 -20.90 32.89 14.87
N TYR A 44 -21.25 32.15 13.81
CA TYR A 44 -20.44 32.11 12.61
C TYR A 44 -21.31 32.22 11.35
N LYS A 45 -20.68 32.70 10.29
CA LYS A 45 -21.23 32.71 8.93
C LYS A 45 -20.36 31.84 8.03
N LYS A 46 -20.98 30.91 7.33
CA LYS A 46 -20.33 30.07 6.32
C LYS A 46 -20.57 30.69 4.94
N THR A 47 -19.51 30.96 4.21
CA THR A 47 -19.55 31.44 2.83
C THR A 47 -18.70 30.55 1.93
N LYS A 48 -19.02 30.49 0.63
CA LYS A 48 -18.16 29.80 -0.34
C LYS A 48 -17.01 30.74 -0.71
N GLY A 49 -15.78 30.24 -0.52
CA GLY A 49 -14.56 30.92 -0.98
C GLY A 49 -14.25 30.57 -2.45
N ARG A 50 -13.28 31.28 -3.03
CA ARG A 50 -12.73 30.95 -4.35
C ARG A 50 -11.91 29.64 -4.21
N ALA A 51 -12.36 28.60 -4.91
CA ALA A 51 -11.66 27.34 -4.96
C ALA A 51 -10.65 27.35 -6.15
N PRO A 52 -9.53 26.60 -6.06
CA PRO A 52 -8.70 26.31 -7.21
C PRO A 52 -9.50 25.56 -8.28
N ASP A 53 -9.03 25.64 -9.52
CA ASP A 53 -9.62 24.88 -10.61
C ASP A 53 -9.46 23.38 -10.37
N GLY A 54 -10.48 22.62 -10.74
CA GLY A 54 -10.45 21.15 -10.66
C GLY A 54 -9.54 20.58 -11.75
N PHE A 55 -9.15 19.34 -11.61
CA PHE A 55 -8.33 18.62 -12.58
C PHE A 55 -8.82 17.20 -12.80
N ALA A 56 -8.42 16.60 -13.91
CA ALA A 56 -8.69 15.21 -14.26
C ALA A 56 -7.39 14.41 -14.32
N LEU A 57 -7.47 13.16 -13.88
CA LEU A 57 -6.41 12.16 -14.02
C LEU A 57 -6.96 10.93 -14.71
N GLN A 58 -6.19 10.38 -15.61
CA GLN A 58 -6.43 9.08 -16.21
C GLN A 58 -5.29 8.13 -15.85
N ASN A 59 -5.63 6.97 -15.32
CA ASN A 59 -4.69 5.89 -15.06
C ASN A 59 -5.00 4.73 -16.01
N VAL A 60 -4.00 4.28 -16.74
CA VAL A 60 -4.06 3.07 -17.56
C VAL A 60 -3.04 2.09 -17.00
N SER A 61 -3.50 0.87 -16.64
CA SER A 61 -2.66 -0.16 -16.05
C SER A 61 -2.67 -1.43 -16.89
N LEU A 62 -1.51 -2.07 -16.95
CA LEU A 62 -1.34 -3.42 -17.46
C LEU A 62 -0.65 -4.27 -16.40
N ALA A 63 -1.19 -5.43 -16.08
CA ALA A 63 -0.61 -6.34 -15.11
C ALA A 63 -0.58 -7.79 -15.61
N TYR A 64 0.49 -8.49 -15.27
CA TYR A 64 0.60 -9.93 -15.35
C TYR A 64 0.51 -10.53 -13.95
N VAL A 65 -0.44 -11.42 -13.75
CA VAL A 65 -0.73 -12.03 -12.45
C VAL A 65 -0.61 -13.54 -12.53
N VAL A 66 0.13 -14.10 -11.61
CA VAL A 66 0.22 -15.54 -11.36
C VAL A 66 -0.21 -15.79 -9.92
N ASP A 67 -1.17 -16.67 -9.70
CA ASP A 67 -1.60 -17.04 -8.36
C ASP A 67 -1.92 -18.55 -8.32
N ASN A 68 -0.99 -19.31 -7.78
CA ASN A 68 -1.15 -20.75 -7.51
C ASN A 68 -1.02 -21.04 -6.01
N SER A 69 -1.27 -20.03 -5.17
CA SER A 69 -1.25 -20.19 -3.72
C SER A 69 -2.42 -21.05 -3.25
N SER A 70 -2.15 -21.97 -2.35
CA SER A 70 -3.15 -22.75 -1.64
C SER A 70 -3.27 -22.29 -0.19
N PHE A 71 -4.53 -22.11 0.22
CA PHE A 71 -4.83 -21.64 1.57
C PHE A 71 -4.90 -22.79 2.55
N GLY A 72 -4.36 -22.52 3.75
CA GLY A 72 -4.56 -23.33 4.94
C GLY A 72 -5.81 -22.89 5.71
N LEU A 73 -5.65 -22.65 7.02
CA LEU A 73 -6.75 -22.20 7.88
C LEU A 73 -7.10 -20.72 7.71
N ALA A 74 -6.10 -19.88 7.87
CA ALA A 74 -6.27 -18.42 7.85
C ALA A 74 -5.42 -17.74 6.78
N SER A 75 -4.35 -18.39 6.35
CA SER A 75 -3.35 -17.82 5.47
C SER A 75 -2.92 -18.77 4.36
N PRO A 76 -2.31 -18.28 3.26
CA PRO A 76 -1.68 -19.13 2.26
C PRO A 76 -0.55 -19.95 2.89
N MET A 77 -0.54 -21.26 2.67
CA MET A 77 0.44 -22.18 3.23
C MET A 77 1.45 -22.68 2.20
N ASP A 78 1.05 -22.82 0.94
CA ASP A 78 1.92 -23.31 -0.12
C ASP A 78 1.67 -22.59 -1.45
N GLY A 79 2.65 -22.66 -2.37
CA GLY A 79 2.54 -22.06 -3.69
C GLY A 79 3.19 -20.69 -3.81
N ALA A 80 2.69 -19.87 -4.73
CA ALA A 80 3.23 -18.54 -4.99
C ALA A 80 2.15 -17.58 -5.55
N ARG A 81 2.31 -16.30 -5.25
CA ARG A 81 1.55 -15.23 -5.89
C ARG A 81 2.53 -14.18 -6.41
N ARG A 82 2.33 -13.78 -7.66
CA ARG A 82 3.20 -12.80 -8.33
C ARG A 82 2.34 -11.83 -9.11
N ARG A 83 2.63 -10.54 -8.98
CA ARG A 83 2.03 -9.46 -9.77
C ARG A 83 3.14 -8.55 -10.25
N ILE A 84 3.19 -8.33 -11.56
CA ILE A 84 4.03 -7.32 -12.19
C ILE A 84 3.06 -6.39 -12.92
N GLN A 85 3.11 -5.11 -12.60
CA GLN A 85 2.18 -4.12 -13.14
C GLN A 85 2.94 -2.87 -13.56
N VAL A 86 2.52 -2.30 -14.68
CA VAL A 86 2.96 -1.00 -15.17
C VAL A 86 1.73 -0.12 -15.31
N ASP A 87 1.80 1.07 -14.75
CA ASP A 87 0.77 2.10 -14.78
C ASP A 87 1.27 3.29 -15.57
N LYS A 88 0.43 3.89 -16.40
CA LYS A 88 0.66 5.21 -16.96
C LYS A 88 -0.42 6.15 -16.48
N ILE A 89 0.00 7.21 -15.83
CA ILE A 89 -0.87 8.28 -15.33
C ILE A 89 -0.72 9.46 -16.28
N PHE A 90 -1.86 10.04 -16.72
CA PHE A 90 -1.97 11.18 -17.61
C PHE A 90 -2.83 12.26 -16.98
N GLY A 91 -2.67 13.51 -17.42
CA GLY A 91 -3.45 14.66 -17.00
C GLY A 91 -2.61 15.66 -16.24
N GLU A 92 -3.10 16.12 -15.09
CA GLU A 92 -2.37 17.07 -14.23
C GLU A 92 -1.00 16.55 -13.79
N PHE A 93 -0.89 15.22 -13.61
CA PHE A 93 0.36 14.52 -13.36
C PHE A 93 0.65 13.56 -14.51
N ASP A 94 1.91 13.55 -14.97
CA ASP A 94 2.37 12.63 -16.00
C ASP A 94 3.57 11.82 -15.44
N TYR A 95 3.36 10.53 -15.22
CA TYR A 95 4.41 9.64 -14.76
C TYR A 95 4.06 8.16 -15.04
N TRP A 96 5.08 7.32 -14.97
CA TRP A 96 4.94 5.87 -14.99
C TRP A 96 5.03 5.30 -13.58
N GLY A 97 4.16 4.36 -13.28
CA GLY A 97 4.24 3.53 -12.08
C GLY A 97 4.69 2.12 -12.42
N THR A 98 5.54 1.54 -11.61
CA THR A 98 5.95 0.13 -11.71
C THR A 98 5.72 -0.55 -10.38
N LEU A 99 4.97 -1.65 -10.37
CA LEU A 99 4.71 -2.46 -9.18
C LEU A 99 5.15 -3.90 -9.42
N VAL A 100 5.91 -4.44 -8.47
CA VAL A 100 6.30 -5.85 -8.41
C VAL A 100 5.94 -6.38 -7.02
N ASP A 101 5.03 -7.36 -6.96
CA ASP A 101 4.64 -8.06 -5.73
C ASP A 101 4.89 -9.56 -5.93
N LEU A 102 5.88 -10.08 -5.24
CA LEU A 102 6.31 -11.46 -5.30
C LEU A 102 6.11 -12.11 -3.94
N ARG A 103 5.32 -13.18 -3.89
CA ARG A 103 5.08 -13.92 -2.65
C ARG A 103 5.34 -15.40 -2.90
N LYS A 104 5.99 -16.05 -1.93
CA LYS A 104 6.25 -17.48 -1.95
C LYS A 104 5.91 -18.08 -0.60
N TYR A 105 5.25 -19.23 -0.62
CA TYR A 105 4.82 -19.96 0.55
C TYR A 105 5.34 -21.38 0.48
N PHE A 106 5.69 -21.94 1.65
CA PHE A 106 6.14 -23.33 1.81
C PHE A 106 5.54 -23.91 3.07
N PHE A 107 5.01 -25.10 2.98
CA PHE A 107 4.52 -25.82 4.14
C PHE A 107 5.38 -27.04 4.41
N VAL A 108 6.01 -27.05 5.58
CA VAL A 108 6.78 -28.18 6.11
C VAL A 108 6.28 -28.42 7.52
N LYS A 109 5.32 -29.35 7.67
CA LYS A 109 4.62 -29.60 8.93
C LYS A 109 5.60 -29.70 10.11
N PRO A 110 5.38 -28.96 11.22
CA PRO A 110 4.21 -28.13 11.53
C PRO A 110 4.35 -26.66 11.08
N PHE A 111 5.38 -26.28 10.36
CA PHE A 111 5.71 -24.90 10.01
C PHE A 111 5.20 -24.52 8.63
N SER A 112 4.73 -23.28 8.50
CA SER A 112 4.49 -22.62 7.23
C SER A 112 5.39 -21.39 7.12
N PHE A 113 6.09 -21.26 6.01
CA PHE A 113 6.97 -20.14 5.73
C PHE A 113 6.36 -19.26 4.66
N ALA A 114 6.39 -17.96 4.88
CA ALA A 114 5.91 -16.98 3.91
C ALA A 114 6.96 -15.91 3.67
N PHE A 115 7.25 -15.65 2.40
CA PHE A 115 8.17 -14.61 1.95
C PHE A 115 7.45 -13.67 1.01
N LYS A 116 7.65 -12.35 1.17
CA LYS A 116 7.14 -11.32 0.29
C LYS A 116 8.27 -10.37 -0.09
N GLY A 117 8.42 -10.13 -1.37
CA GLY A 117 9.18 -9.02 -1.94
C GLY A 117 8.21 -8.07 -2.62
N TYR A 118 8.28 -6.78 -2.30
CA TYR A 118 7.41 -5.76 -2.89
C TYR A 118 8.25 -4.58 -3.33
N TYR A 119 8.04 -4.12 -4.55
CA TYR A 119 8.62 -2.91 -5.09
C TYR A 119 7.52 -2.05 -5.69
N TYR A 120 7.58 -0.75 -5.42
CA TYR A 120 6.80 0.25 -6.12
C TYR A 120 7.66 1.45 -6.43
N GLY A 121 7.68 1.87 -7.71
CA GLY A 121 8.44 3.02 -8.18
C GLY A 121 7.59 3.93 -9.06
N ARG A 122 7.82 5.23 -8.94
CA ARG A 122 7.28 6.26 -9.82
C ARG A 122 8.40 6.86 -10.62
N HIS A 123 8.25 6.90 -11.96
CA HIS A 123 9.23 7.38 -12.92
C HIS A 123 8.66 8.52 -13.74
N GLY A 124 9.42 9.59 -13.96
CA GLY A 124 9.02 10.74 -14.76
C GLY A 124 9.07 12.07 -14.01
N ASN A 125 8.85 13.16 -14.72
CA ASN A 125 9.16 14.53 -14.30
C ASN A 125 8.33 15.05 -13.11
N HIS A 126 7.08 14.60 -12.94
CA HIS A 126 6.17 15.10 -11.89
C HIS A 126 6.22 14.29 -10.60
N THR A 127 7.15 13.35 -10.46
CA THR A 127 7.17 12.42 -9.33
C THR A 127 7.74 13.01 -8.05
N LEU A 128 8.52 14.08 -8.14
CA LEU A 128 9.22 14.71 -7.02
C LEU A 128 8.59 16.03 -6.56
N ASP A 129 8.10 16.85 -7.53
CA ASP A 129 7.76 18.23 -7.25
C ASP A 129 6.28 18.44 -6.90
N ARG A 130 5.39 17.59 -7.40
CA ARG A 130 3.95 17.80 -7.35
C ARG A 130 3.19 16.70 -6.65
N LEU A 131 3.78 15.52 -6.50
CA LEU A 131 3.17 14.37 -5.86
C LEU A 131 3.69 14.21 -4.43
N TYR A 132 2.76 13.87 -3.52
CA TYR A 132 3.17 13.46 -2.18
C TYR A 132 4.08 12.22 -2.29
N PRO A 133 5.25 12.21 -1.64
CA PRO A 133 6.17 11.10 -1.72
C PRO A 133 5.55 9.81 -1.18
N LEU A 134 6.01 8.66 -1.68
CA LEU A 134 5.70 7.37 -1.12
C LEU A 134 6.23 7.30 0.30
N TYR A 135 5.46 6.76 1.22
CA TYR A 135 5.81 6.66 2.62
C TYR A 135 5.84 5.21 3.09
N LEU A 136 6.98 4.79 3.62
CA LEU A 136 7.23 3.41 4.03
C LEU A 136 6.65 3.07 5.42
N GLY A 137 6.42 4.07 6.28
CA GLY A 137 6.03 3.91 7.68
C GLY A 137 4.56 3.54 7.91
N TYR A 138 3.92 2.86 6.98
CA TYR A 138 2.57 2.33 7.18
C TYR A 138 2.62 0.90 7.74
N PRO A 139 1.72 0.54 8.71
CA PRO A 139 1.70 -0.79 9.35
C PRO A 139 1.49 -1.96 8.39
N TRP A 140 0.80 -1.75 7.27
CA TRP A 140 0.60 -2.80 6.25
C TRP A 140 1.82 -3.02 5.34
N LEU A 141 2.82 -2.15 5.41
CA LEU A 141 4.09 -2.28 4.72
C LEU A 141 5.14 -2.89 5.63
N ILE A 142 5.36 -2.29 6.79
CA ILE A 142 6.31 -2.73 7.82
C ILE A 142 5.56 -2.76 9.15
N ARG A 143 5.39 -3.94 9.72
CA ARG A 143 4.66 -4.16 10.97
C ARG A 143 5.45 -3.65 12.17
N GLY A 144 4.71 -3.29 13.22
CA GLY A 144 5.32 -2.79 14.46
C GLY A 144 5.54 -1.28 14.51
N TYR A 145 5.25 -0.58 13.40
CA TYR A 145 5.34 0.88 13.34
C TYR A 145 4.01 1.46 12.87
N ASP A 146 3.70 2.65 13.36
CA ASP A 146 2.61 3.49 12.86
C ASP A 146 3.15 4.87 12.46
N ARG A 147 2.30 5.73 11.92
CA ARG A 147 2.70 7.06 11.49
C ARG A 147 3.24 7.92 12.65
N SER A 148 2.81 7.69 13.88
CA SER A 148 3.23 8.43 15.07
C SER A 148 4.57 7.95 15.62
N SER A 149 5.04 6.75 15.22
CA SER A 149 6.32 6.20 15.64
C SER A 149 7.53 7.00 15.16
N PHE A 150 7.34 7.89 14.16
CA PHE A 150 8.42 8.65 13.53
C PHE A 150 8.20 10.15 13.76
N ASN A 151 9.14 10.79 14.45
CA ASN A 151 9.06 12.24 14.72
C ASN A 151 9.62 13.03 13.54
N SER A 152 8.81 13.92 12.96
CA SER A 152 9.19 14.77 11.82
C SER A 152 10.17 15.89 12.20
N GLN A 153 10.36 16.18 13.50
CA GLN A 153 11.18 17.28 14.00
C GLN A 153 12.62 16.88 14.37
N MET A 154 12.98 15.58 14.23
CA MET A 154 14.33 15.14 14.54
C MET A 154 15.30 15.50 13.40
N THR A 155 16.44 16.05 13.79
CA THR A 155 17.52 16.42 12.85
C THR A 155 18.18 15.20 12.21
N PRO A 156 18.79 15.31 11.01
CA PRO A 156 19.43 14.20 10.31
C PRO A 156 20.52 13.48 11.13
N ASP A 157 21.13 14.16 12.10
CA ASP A 157 22.18 13.62 12.99
C ASP A 157 21.63 12.83 14.17
N SER A 158 20.31 12.73 14.34
CA SER A 158 19.73 11.96 15.43
C SER A 158 19.87 10.46 15.18
N LYS A 159 20.08 9.68 16.24
CA LYS A 159 20.09 8.20 16.21
C LYS A 159 18.75 7.57 15.77
N TYR A 160 17.72 8.37 15.54
CA TYR A 160 16.37 7.92 15.26
C TYR A 160 16.04 8.13 13.80
N ILE A 161 15.28 7.20 13.23
CA ILE A 161 14.78 7.29 11.87
C ILE A 161 13.76 8.42 11.78
N THR A 162 13.98 9.37 10.88
CA THR A 162 13.06 10.47 10.63
C THR A 162 12.05 10.12 9.56
N THR A 163 10.89 10.79 9.56
CA THR A 163 9.86 10.63 8.53
C THR A 163 10.42 10.87 7.11
N ALA A 164 11.35 11.82 6.95
CA ALA A 164 11.97 12.13 5.67
C ALA A 164 12.79 10.98 5.10
N GLN A 165 13.45 10.18 5.95
CA GLN A 165 14.23 9.01 5.53
C GLN A 165 13.36 7.84 5.04
N LEU A 166 12.06 7.86 5.37
CA LEU A 166 11.09 6.85 4.97
C LEU A 166 10.28 7.27 3.74
N MET A 167 10.64 8.38 3.11
CA MET A 167 9.93 8.95 1.97
C MET A 167 10.77 8.89 0.70
N GLY A 168 10.11 8.66 -0.45
CA GLY A 168 10.77 8.65 -1.75
C GLY A 168 9.79 8.52 -2.90
N ASN A 169 10.28 8.45 -4.12
CA ASN A 169 9.51 8.07 -5.30
C ASN A 169 9.63 6.57 -5.64
N HIS A 170 10.54 5.87 -4.95
CA HIS A 170 10.72 4.43 -5.03
C HIS A 170 10.70 3.81 -3.64
N MET A 171 10.19 2.59 -3.52
CA MET A 171 10.27 1.81 -2.29
C MET A 171 10.41 0.33 -2.58
N VAL A 172 11.14 -0.37 -1.71
CA VAL A 172 11.25 -1.81 -1.68
C VAL A 172 10.96 -2.32 -0.28
N ILE A 173 10.28 -3.45 -0.18
CA ILE A 173 9.91 -4.09 1.09
C ILE A 173 10.17 -5.58 0.98
N ALA A 174 10.72 -6.15 2.03
CA ALA A 174 10.88 -7.58 2.21
C ALA A 174 10.25 -7.99 3.53
N ASN A 175 9.38 -8.99 3.49
CA ASN A 175 8.77 -9.59 4.67
C ASN A 175 9.08 -11.09 4.68
N ALA A 176 9.43 -11.62 5.85
CA ALA A 176 9.59 -13.04 6.08
C ALA A 176 8.80 -13.44 7.32
N GLU A 177 8.12 -14.58 7.25
CA GLU A 177 7.31 -15.11 8.36
C GLU A 177 7.51 -16.61 8.51
N ILE A 178 7.57 -17.03 9.76
CA ILE A 178 7.42 -18.43 10.17
C ILE A 178 6.09 -18.51 10.91
N ARG A 179 5.20 -19.37 10.43
CA ARG A 179 3.86 -19.54 10.97
C ARG A 179 3.68 -20.96 11.47
N ILE A 180 2.98 -21.09 12.57
CA ILE A 180 2.61 -22.37 13.15
C ILE A 180 1.09 -22.41 13.22
N PRO A 181 0.41 -23.22 12.39
CA PRO A 181 -1.00 -23.50 12.56
C PRO A 181 -1.20 -24.22 13.89
N PHE A 182 -1.63 -23.48 14.93
CA PHE A 182 -1.59 -23.96 16.31
C PHE A 182 -2.79 -24.85 16.64
N THR A 183 -4.02 -24.34 16.41
CA THR A 183 -5.24 -25.11 16.62
C THR A 183 -6.08 -25.21 15.37
N GLY A 184 -6.71 -26.37 15.12
CA GLY A 184 -7.57 -26.60 13.96
C GLY A 184 -7.62 -28.07 13.53
N PRO A 185 -7.77 -28.34 12.20
CA PRO A 185 -7.80 -29.71 11.68
C PRO A 185 -6.47 -30.43 11.92
N GLU A 186 -6.55 -31.68 12.39
CA GLU A 186 -5.40 -32.51 12.76
C GLU A 186 -4.32 -32.68 11.68
N ARG A 187 -4.72 -32.60 10.40
CA ARG A 187 -3.77 -32.70 9.27
C ARG A 187 -2.85 -31.51 9.11
N LEU A 188 -3.30 -30.32 9.56
CA LEU A 188 -2.60 -29.04 9.31
C LEU A 188 -2.02 -28.43 10.59
N THR A 189 -2.55 -28.77 11.78
CA THR A 189 -2.28 -28.07 13.03
C THR A 189 -1.58 -28.93 14.06
N LEU A 190 -1.02 -28.28 15.09
CA LEU A 190 -0.40 -28.97 16.24
C LEU A 190 -1.45 -29.59 17.14
N PHE A 191 -2.52 -28.86 17.43
CA PHE A 191 -3.59 -29.32 18.32
C PHE A 191 -4.92 -29.37 17.57
N LYS A 192 -5.60 -30.51 17.67
CA LYS A 192 -6.90 -30.67 17.03
C LYS A 192 -7.96 -29.82 17.72
N SER A 193 -8.67 -29.03 16.94
CA SER A 193 -9.84 -28.26 17.36
C SER A 193 -10.89 -28.25 16.27
N LYS A 194 -12.18 -28.27 16.68
CA LYS A 194 -13.31 -28.14 15.72
C LYS A 194 -13.93 -26.74 15.71
N PHE A 195 -13.62 -25.94 16.73
CA PHE A 195 -14.27 -24.63 16.95
C PHE A 195 -13.29 -23.48 17.13
N LEU A 196 -12.06 -23.75 17.51
CA LEU A 196 -11.02 -22.73 17.66
C LEU A 196 -9.93 -22.96 16.60
N TYR A 197 -9.75 -21.99 15.73
CA TYR A 197 -8.69 -21.96 14.73
C TYR A 197 -7.73 -20.84 15.05
N SER A 198 -6.46 -21.15 15.29
CA SER A 198 -5.44 -20.19 15.60
C SER A 198 -4.12 -20.50 14.89
N GLU A 199 -3.39 -19.45 14.56
CA GLU A 199 -2.07 -19.50 13.94
C GLU A 199 -1.14 -18.56 14.71
N LEU A 200 0.02 -19.05 15.08
CA LEU A 200 1.09 -18.24 15.67
C LEU A 200 2.06 -17.85 14.57
N ALA A 201 2.48 -16.60 14.54
CA ALA A 201 3.41 -16.10 13.54
C ALA A 201 4.57 -15.35 14.20
N LEU A 202 5.79 -15.70 13.79
CA LEU A 202 6.99 -14.90 14.01
C LEU A 202 7.35 -14.26 12.67
N PHE A 203 7.61 -12.96 12.67
CA PHE A 203 7.89 -12.25 11.44
C PHE A 203 9.05 -11.25 11.57
N THR A 204 9.66 -10.95 10.44
CA THR A 204 10.61 -9.85 10.28
C THR A 204 10.29 -9.10 8.99
N ASP A 205 10.36 -7.77 9.06
CA ASP A 205 10.07 -6.88 7.95
C ASP A 205 11.25 -5.91 7.77
N ALA A 206 11.62 -5.67 6.52
CA ALA A 206 12.62 -4.69 6.13
C ALA A 206 12.10 -3.85 4.96
N GLY A 207 12.48 -2.58 4.91
CA GLY A 207 12.10 -1.71 3.82
C GLY A 207 13.08 -0.56 3.61
N LEU A 208 13.12 -0.07 2.39
CA LEU A 208 13.90 1.07 1.96
C LEU A 208 13.05 1.95 1.03
N ALA A 209 13.05 3.27 1.28
CA ALA A 209 12.52 4.27 0.36
C ALA A 209 13.65 5.19 -0.09
N TRP A 210 13.62 5.61 -1.36
CA TRP A 210 14.63 6.52 -1.89
C TRP A 210 14.08 7.41 -3.00
N ILE A 211 14.81 8.48 -3.27
CA ILE A 211 14.53 9.39 -4.38
C ILE A 211 15.46 9.04 -5.52
N ASN A 212 14.88 8.68 -6.66
CA ASN A 212 15.59 8.59 -7.93
C ASN A 212 15.26 9.85 -8.76
N LYS A 213 16.30 10.52 -9.26
CA LYS A 213 16.22 11.73 -10.08
C LYS A 213 16.41 11.36 -11.56
N ASP A 214 15.56 10.51 -12.08
CA ASP A 214 15.58 10.15 -13.52
C ASP A 214 15.08 11.26 -14.41
#